data_1971af2e7b9504b39d14c08f2baa4440
#
_entry.id   1971af2e7b9504b39d14c08f2baa4440
#
_cell.length_a   1.000
_cell.length_b   1.000
_cell.length_c   1.000
_cell.angle_alpha   90.00
_cell.angle_beta   90.00
_cell.angle_gamma   90.00
#
_symmetry.space_group_name_H-M   'P 1'
#
loop_
_entity.id
_entity.type
_entity.pdbx_description
1 polymer ?
#
loop_
_entity_poly.entity_id
_entity_poly.type
_entity_poly.pdbx_seq_one_letter_code
_entity_poly.pdbx_strand_id
1 'polypeptide(L)'
;MDAILFKMISRSMIIIAMIITLLFFLIKRKKFHKKLTTREDAILKGIAIILVFIFLYKMFLPIILDIPCYRNSQFKTITGYAKDNACGKGNDRSVVIISAEDGHEEYVEFPYSKGIHKGDVLTVKYLPHSKFGMLIQIGDGEENEY
;
A
#
# COMPACT_ATOMS: atom_id res chain seq x y z
N MET A 1 -3.11 -15.84 -12.38
CA MET A 1 -2.76 -15.47 -10.99
C MET A 1 -3.33 -14.08 -10.76
N ASP A 2 -4.18 -13.92 -9.78
CA ASP A 2 -4.89 -12.66 -9.57
C ASP A 2 -3.91 -11.53 -9.24
N ALA A 3 -4.09 -10.39 -9.89
CA ALA A 3 -3.21 -9.23 -9.72
C ALA A 3 -3.10 -8.79 -8.25
N ILE A 4 -4.19 -8.91 -7.49
CA ILE A 4 -4.23 -8.62 -6.05
C ILE A 4 -3.31 -9.56 -5.28
N LEU A 5 -3.38 -10.88 -5.54
CA LEU A 5 -2.54 -11.87 -4.87
C LEU A 5 -1.05 -11.63 -5.17
N PHE A 6 -0.72 -11.36 -6.42
CA PHE A 6 0.65 -11.03 -6.81
C PHE A 6 1.17 -9.80 -6.07
N LYS A 7 0.34 -8.76 -5.93
CA LYS A 7 0.68 -7.53 -5.21
C LYS A 7 0.89 -7.78 -3.71
N MET A 8 0.03 -8.58 -3.08
CA MET A 8 0.19 -8.99 -1.68
C MET A 8 1.50 -9.74 -1.45
N ILE A 9 1.80 -10.74 -2.30
CA ILE A 9 3.05 -11.53 -2.20
C ILE A 9 4.26 -10.64 -2.43
N SER A 10 4.28 -9.85 -3.48
CA SER A 10 5.40 -8.97 -3.82
C SER A 10 5.72 -7.99 -2.69
N ARG A 11 4.71 -7.32 -2.13
CA ARG A 11 4.90 -6.43 -0.97
C ARG A 11 5.39 -7.17 0.26
N SER A 12 4.84 -8.35 0.55
CA SER A 12 5.31 -9.16 1.68
C SER A 12 6.79 -9.54 1.54
N MET A 13 7.23 -9.92 0.34
CA MET A 13 8.64 -10.24 0.05
C MET A 13 9.55 -9.03 0.27
N ILE A 14 9.15 -7.84 -0.19
CA ILE A 14 9.91 -6.60 0.00
C ILE A 14 10.05 -6.28 1.50
N ILE A 15 8.97 -6.41 2.27
CA ILE A 15 8.96 -6.17 3.71
C ILE A 15 9.91 -7.13 4.42
N ILE A 16 9.85 -8.41 4.10
CA ILE A 16 10.74 -9.43 4.68
C ILE A 16 12.21 -9.12 4.34
N ALA A 17 12.51 -8.80 3.08
CA ALA A 17 13.85 -8.42 2.66
C ALA A 17 14.39 -7.19 3.41
N MET A 18 13.55 -6.17 3.61
CA MET A 18 13.91 -4.98 4.38
C MET A 18 14.21 -5.32 5.85
N ILE A 19 13.40 -6.19 6.48
CA ILE A 19 13.62 -6.61 7.87
C ILE A 19 14.94 -7.39 7.98
N ILE A 20 15.20 -8.33 7.08
CA ILE A 20 16.44 -9.10 7.05
C ILE A 20 17.66 -8.17 6.89
N THR A 21 17.58 -7.21 5.96
CA THR A 21 18.66 -6.24 5.73
C THR A 21 18.92 -5.38 6.97
N LEU A 22 17.86 -4.94 7.66
CA LEU A 22 18.00 -4.14 8.87
C LEU A 22 18.58 -4.95 10.01
N LEU A 23 18.14 -6.20 10.23
CA LEU A 23 18.70 -7.11 11.24
C LEU A 23 20.18 -7.37 10.96
N PHE A 24 20.53 -7.63 9.70
CA PHE A 24 21.91 -7.83 9.30
C PHE A 24 22.79 -6.59 9.56
N PHE A 25 22.26 -5.40 9.28
CA PHE A 25 22.92 -4.14 9.59
C PHE A 25 23.16 -3.97 11.11
N LEU A 26 22.15 -4.25 11.92
CA LEU A 26 22.25 -4.17 13.38
C LEU A 26 23.30 -5.14 13.96
N ILE A 27 23.38 -6.35 13.39
CA ILE A 27 24.35 -7.38 13.83
C ILE A 27 25.78 -7.01 13.39
N LYS A 28 25.96 -6.61 12.13
CA LYS A 28 27.30 -6.27 11.60
C LYS A 28 27.87 -4.96 12.10
N ARG A 29 27.04 -4.04 12.56
CA ARG A 29 27.46 -2.72 13.02
C ARG A 29 28.52 -2.74 14.12
N LYS A 30 28.52 -3.77 14.97
CA LYS A 30 29.57 -3.96 16.01
C LYS A 30 31.00 -4.00 15.43
N LYS A 31 31.18 -4.36 14.16
CA LYS A 31 32.49 -4.41 13.51
C LYS A 31 32.93 -3.08 12.87
N PHE A 32 31.99 -2.18 12.53
CA PHE A 32 32.28 -0.98 11.75
C PHE A 32 32.52 0.27 12.59
N HIS A 33 31.94 0.39 13.78
CA HIS A 33 32.05 1.59 14.62
C HIS A 33 32.77 1.31 15.95
N LYS A 34 34.11 1.36 15.93
CA LYS A 34 34.96 1.36 17.14
C LYS A 34 34.83 2.62 18.01
N LYS A 35 34.08 3.66 17.58
CA LYS A 35 34.07 5.00 18.20
C LYS A 35 32.78 5.39 18.92
N LEU A 36 31.70 4.61 18.85
CA LEU A 36 30.48 4.95 19.60
C LEU A 36 30.56 4.48 21.06
N THR A 37 30.11 5.35 21.96
CA THR A 37 29.92 4.97 23.37
C THR A 37 28.80 3.93 23.47
N THR A 38 28.87 3.06 24.45
CA THR A 38 27.86 1.99 24.70
C THR A 38 26.44 2.56 24.80
N ARG A 39 26.30 3.80 25.28
CA ARG A 39 25.03 4.51 25.43
C ARG A 39 24.42 4.93 24.09
N GLU A 40 25.23 5.48 23.19
CA GLU A 40 24.80 5.88 21.86
C GLU A 40 24.38 4.68 20.98
N ASP A 41 25.11 3.56 21.12
CA ASP A 41 24.76 2.32 20.43
C ASP A 41 23.42 1.75 20.91
N ALA A 42 23.13 1.80 22.21
CA ALA A 42 21.85 1.36 22.80
C ALA A 42 20.68 2.24 22.30
N ILE A 43 20.83 3.56 22.26
CA ILE A 43 19.81 4.48 21.78
C ILE A 43 19.49 4.21 20.31
N LEU A 44 20.52 4.07 19.48
CA LEU A 44 20.33 3.79 18.04
C LEU A 44 19.64 2.46 17.78
N LYS A 45 19.94 1.42 18.54
CA LYS A 45 19.23 0.13 18.48
C LYS A 45 17.77 0.26 18.90
N GLY A 46 17.49 1.03 19.95
CA GLY A 46 16.14 1.31 20.41
C GLY A 46 15.31 1.99 19.31
N ILE A 47 15.85 3.03 18.69
CA ILE A 47 15.19 3.74 17.57
C ILE A 47 14.94 2.79 16.40
N ALA A 48 15.93 1.97 16.01
CA ALA A 48 15.78 1.02 14.91
C ALA A 48 14.68 0.00 15.18
N ILE A 49 14.60 -0.54 16.41
CA ILE A 49 13.54 -1.47 16.81
C ILE A 49 12.15 -0.81 16.73
N ILE A 50 12.02 0.40 17.24
CA ILE A 50 10.75 1.16 17.16
C ILE A 50 10.32 1.38 15.71
N LEU A 51 11.24 1.77 14.84
CA LEU A 51 10.95 1.95 13.42
C LEU A 51 10.48 0.65 12.74
N VAL A 52 11.10 -0.49 13.08
CA VAL A 52 10.65 -1.82 12.59
C VAL A 52 9.23 -2.11 13.03
N PHE A 53 8.90 -1.87 14.30
CA PHE A 53 7.54 -2.11 14.81
C PHE A 53 6.50 -1.23 14.12
N ILE A 54 6.79 0.06 13.91
CA ILE A 54 5.90 0.98 13.18
C ILE A 54 5.69 0.49 11.74
N PHE A 55 6.76 0.07 11.09
CA PHE A 55 6.71 -0.41 9.72
C PHE A 55 5.92 -1.71 9.59
N LEU A 56 6.14 -2.67 10.48
CA LEU A 56 5.37 -3.92 10.56
C LEU A 56 3.88 -3.63 10.79
N TYR A 57 3.57 -2.77 11.74
CA TYR A 57 2.20 -2.42 12.05
C TYR A 57 1.47 -1.76 10.86
N LYS A 58 2.10 -0.77 10.21
CA LYS A 58 1.45 -0.02 9.12
C LYS A 58 1.41 -0.73 7.78
N MET A 59 2.39 -1.56 7.47
CA MET A 59 2.50 -2.16 6.13
C MET A 59 2.20 -3.66 6.10
N PHE A 60 2.59 -4.41 7.13
CA PHE A 60 2.44 -5.86 7.13
C PHE A 60 1.10 -6.32 7.71
N LEU A 61 0.64 -5.67 8.78
CA LEU A 61 -0.62 -6.02 9.43
C LEU A 61 -1.84 -5.93 8.49
N PRO A 62 -2.03 -4.88 7.66
CA PRO A 62 -3.14 -4.83 6.72
C PRO A 62 -3.14 -6.00 5.74
N ILE A 63 -1.98 -6.44 5.28
CA ILE A 63 -1.86 -7.58 4.35
C ILE A 63 -2.29 -8.88 5.04
N ILE A 64 -1.85 -9.10 6.30
CA ILE A 64 -2.24 -10.30 7.07
C ILE A 64 -3.75 -10.33 7.30
N LEU A 65 -4.35 -9.20 7.66
CA LEU A 65 -5.79 -9.07 7.89
C LEU A 65 -6.62 -9.30 6.62
N ASP A 66 -6.04 -9.05 5.46
CA ASP A 66 -6.70 -9.27 4.17
C ASP A 66 -6.58 -10.71 3.64
N ILE A 67 -5.72 -11.56 4.21
CA ILE A 67 -5.62 -12.97 3.79
C ILE A 67 -6.97 -13.70 3.90
N PRO A 68 -7.69 -13.68 5.04
CA PRO A 68 -9.01 -14.29 5.15
C PRO A 68 -10.04 -13.61 4.25
N CYS A 69 -10.00 -12.28 4.09
CA CYS A 69 -10.90 -11.54 3.22
C CYS A 69 -10.73 -11.98 1.75
N TYR A 70 -9.49 -12.10 1.30
CA TYR A 70 -9.17 -12.59 -0.04
C TYR A 70 -9.65 -14.03 -0.25
N ARG A 71 -9.36 -14.94 0.71
CA ARG A 71 -9.73 -16.35 0.63
C ARG A 71 -11.25 -16.56 0.59
N ASN A 72 -12.00 -15.75 1.33
CA ASN A 72 -13.45 -15.81 1.42
C ASN A 72 -14.15 -14.89 0.40
N SER A 73 -13.41 -14.30 -0.55
CA SER A 73 -13.93 -13.37 -1.56
C SER A 73 -14.67 -12.15 -0.95
N GLN A 74 -14.30 -11.74 0.25
CA GLN A 74 -14.90 -10.61 0.97
C GLN A 74 -14.23 -9.28 0.54
N PHE A 75 -14.49 -8.89 -0.68
CA PHE A 75 -14.04 -7.60 -1.22
C PHE A 75 -15.09 -6.53 -0.98
N LYS A 76 -14.63 -5.29 -0.84
CA LYS A 76 -15.49 -4.11 -0.94
C LYS A 76 -15.51 -3.63 -2.39
N THR A 77 -16.60 -3.03 -2.80
CA THR A 77 -16.73 -2.36 -4.09
C THR A 77 -17.06 -0.90 -3.83
N ILE A 78 -16.39 -0.02 -4.54
CA ILE A 78 -16.69 1.41 -4.55
C ILE A 78 -16.90 1.86 -5.99
N THR A 79 -17.94 2.65 -6.21
CA THR A 79 -18.20 3.37 -7.46
C THR A 79 -18.24 4.85 -7.15
N GLY A 80 -17.48 5.63 -7.89
CA GLY A 80 -17.36 7.05 -7.63
C GLY A 80 -16.43 7.74 -8.61
N TYR A 81 -16.08 8.97 -8.29
CA TYR A 81 -15.25 9.83 -9.15
C TYR A 81 -13.82 9.90 -8.62
N ALA A 82 -12.85 9.85 -9.52
CA ALA A 82 -11.47 10.12 -9.19
C ALA A 82 -11.31 11.56 -8.71
N LYS A 83 -10.88 11.74 -7.45
CA LYS A 83 -10.65 13.05 -6.85
C LYS A 83 -9.53 13.82 -7.54
N ASP A 84 -8.47 13.10 -7.88
CA ASP A 84 -7.27 13.62 -8.51
C ASP A 84 -6.78 12.65 -9.61
N ASN A 85 -5.85 13.12 -10.42
CA ASN A 85 -5.17 12.24 -11.38
C ASN A 85 -4.47 11.11 -10.66
N ALA A 86 -4.61 9.89 -11.14
CA ALA A 86 -3.97 8.75 -10.50
C ALA A 86 -2.44 8.87 -10.53
N CYS A 87 -1.84 8.61 -9.38
CA CYS A 87 -0.39 8.52 -9.23
C CYS A 87 0.08 7.07 -9.40
N GLY A 88 1.30 6.88 -9.91
CA GLY A 88 1.91 5.55 -9.97
C GLY A 88 2.99 5.42 -11.02
N LYS A 89 3.76 4.33 -10.94
CA LYS A 89 4.79 3.96 -11.93
C LYS A 89 4.44 2.63 -12.57
N GLY A 90 4.70 2.51 -13.88
CA GLY A 90 4.39 1.30 -14.63
C GLY A 90 2.88 1.03 -14.67
N ASN A 91 2.50 -0.19 -14.30
CA ASN A 91 1.11 -0.65 -14.32
C ASN A 91 0.37 -0.46 -12.97
N ASP A 92 1.02 0.11 -11.96
CA ASP A 92 0.36 0.37 -10.67
C ASP A 92 -0.18 1.79 -10.64
N ARG A 93 -1.43 1.92 -10.21
CA ARG A 93 -2.10 3.21 -9.99
C ARG A 93 -2.63 3.28 -8.58
N SER A 94 -2.48 4.44 -7.96
CA SER A 94 -3.12 4.80 -6.71
C SER A 94 -4.02 6.01 -6.95
N VAL A 95 -5.24 5.93 -6.48
CA VAL A 95 -6.24 6.98 -6.67
C VAL A 95 -7.10 7.12 -5.42
N VAL A 96 -7.53 8.34 -5.13
CA VAL A 96 -8.58 8.62 -4.16
C VAL A 96 -9.89 8.69 -4.92
N ILE A 97 -10.86 7.86 -4.54
CA ILE A 97 -12.19 7.80 -5.14
C ILE A 97 -13.17 8.44 -4.17
N ILE A 98 -13.96 9.38 -4.65
CA ILE A 98 -15.11 9.93 -3.92
C ILE A 98 -16.31 9.07 -4.26
N SER A 99 -16.86 8.37 -3.26
CA SER A 99 -18.05 7.53 -3.42
C SER A 99 -19.23 8.36 -3.93
N ALA A 100 -19.90 7.84 -4.95
CA ALA A 100 -21.09 8.48 -5.49
C ALA A 100 -22.32 8.38 -4.57
N GLU A 101 -22.30 7.43 -3.60
CA GLU A 101 -23.44 7.20 -2.69
C GLU A 101 -23.43 8.15 -1.50
N ASP A 102 -22.27 8.30 -0.84
CA ASP A 102 -22.17 8.99 0.46
C ASP A 102 -21.08 10.08 0.48
N GLY A 103 -20.37 10.30 -0.63
CA GLY A 103 -19.28 11.26 -0.72
C GLY A 103 -18.03 10.87 0.09
N HIS A 104 -17.97 9.65 0.62
CA HIS A 104 -16.81 9.16 1.35
C HIS A 104 -15.59 9.02 0.43
N GLU A 105 -14.43 9.45 0.94
CA GLU A 105 -13.17 9.32 0.22
C GLU A 105 -12.48 8.00 0.56
N GLU A 106 -12.13 7.22 -0.45
CA GLU A 106 -11.41 5.96 -0.28
C GLU A 106 -10.15 5.93 -1.16
N TYR A 107 -9.01 5.64 -0.54
CA TYR A 107 -7.76 5.43 -1.24
C TYR A 107 -7.65 3.98 -1.69
N VAL A 108 -7.42 3.75 -2.97
CA VAL A 108 -7.29 2.39 -3.54
C VAL A 108 -6.08 2.31 -4.46
N GLU A 109 -5.38 1.18 -4.41
CA GLU A 109 -4.28 0.84 -5.31
C GLU A 109 -4.65 -0.35 -6.18
N PHE A 110 -4.53 -0.21 -7.51
CA PHE A 110 -4.82 -1.30 -8.44
C PHE A 110 -3.91 -1.25 -9.69
N PRO A 111 -3.70 -2.41 -10.36
CA PRO A 111 -2.93 -2.46 -11.59
C PRO A 111 -3.74 -1.88 -12.75
N TYR A 112 -3.21 -0.84 -13.39
CA TYR A 112 -3.80 -0.23 -14.57
C TYR A 112 -2.75 0.51 -15.38
N SER A 113 -2.64 0.22 -16.68
CA SER A 113 -1.57 0.75 -17.54
C SER A 113 -1.87 2.13 -18.11
N LYS A 114 -3.14 2.51 -18.23
CA LYS A 114 -3.56 3.80 -18.80
C LYS A 114 -3.62 4.89 -17.73
N GLY A 115 -3.76 6.13 -18.15
CA GLY A 115 -4.02 7.25 -17.25
C GLY A 115 -5.44 7.16 -16.66
N ILE A 116 -5.58 7.66 -15.45
CA ILE A 116 -6.87 7.96 -14.82
C ILE A 116 -6.82 9.44 -14.49
N HIS A 117 -7.80 10.17 -14.95
CA HIS A 117 -7.88 11.60 -14.78
C HIS A 117 -8.88 11.97 -13.70
N LYS A 118 -8.72 13.16 -13.16
CA LYS A 118 -9.69 13.73 -12.23
C LYS A 118 -11.07 13.78 -12.89
N GLY A 119 -12.08 13.28 -12.18
CA GLY A 119 -13.46 13.23 -12.67
C GLY A 119 -13.86 11.91 -13.34
N ASP A 120 -12.89 11.07 -13.73
CA ASP A 120 -13.22 9.75 -14.29
C ASP A 120 -14.07 8.94 -13.31
N VAL A 121 -15.13 8.33 -13.82
CA VAL A 121 -15.99 7.43 -13.05
C VAL A 121 -15.34 6.06 -12.96
N LEU A 122 -15.09 5.60 -11.75
CA LEU A 122 -14.39 4.35 -11.48
C LEU A 122 -15.28 3.40 -10.68
N THR A 123 -15.32 2.13 -11.07
CA THR A 123 -15.82 1.05 -10.22
C THR A 123 -14.66 0.13 -9.88
N VAL A 124 -14.28 0.09 -8.61
CA VAL A 124 -13.13 -0.67 -8.11
C VAL A 124 -13.56 -1.63 -7.02
N LYS A 125 -13.09 -2.88 -7.14
CA LYS A 125 -13.22 -3.91 -6.12
C LYS A 125 -11.91 -4.03 -5.36
N TYR A 126 -11.92 -3.93 -4.03
CA TYR A 126 -10.70 -3.82 -3.24
C TYR A 126 -10.79 -4.54 -1.88
N LEU A 127 -9.62 -4.84 -1.31
CA LEU A 127 -9.48 -5.43 0.01
C LEU A 127 -9.62 -4.35 1.10
N PRO A 128 -10.35 -4.63 2.20
CA PRO A 128 -10.72 -3.60 3.17
C PRO A 128 -9.55 -2.98 3.94
N HIS A 129 -8.48 -3.73 4.18
CA HIS A 129 -7.36 -3.29 5.03
C HIS A 129 -6.16 -2.77 4.23
N SER A 130 -5.67 -3.53 3.26
CA SER A 130 -4.53 -3.14 2.42
C SER A 130 -4.89 -2.16 1.30
N LYS A 131 -6.19 -2.02 0.98
CA LYS A 131 -6.71 -1.20 -0.11
C LYS A 131 -6.21 -1.63 -1.50
N PHE A 132 -5.73 -2.87 -1.62
CA PHE A 132 -5.38 -3.43 -2.92
C PHE A 132 -6.63 -3.82 -3.67
N GLY A 133 -6.78 -3.28 -4.87
CA GLY A 133 -7.98 -3.43 -5.66
C GLY A 133 -7.73 -3.91 -7.08
N MET A 134 -8.85 -4.06 -7.77
CA MET A 134 -8.93 -4.35 -9.19
C MET A 134 -9.96 -3.40 -9.80
N LEU A 135 -9.57 -2.72 -10.88
CA LEU A 135 -10.48 -1.89 -11.64
C LEU A 135 -11.46 -2.80 -12.40
N ILE A 136 -12.76 -2.61 -12.15
CA ILE A 136 -13.84 -3.34 -12.84
C ILE A 136 -14.27 -2.55 -14.08
N GLN A 137 -14.50 -1.26 -13.90
CA GLN A 137 -15.00 -0.38 -14.95
C GLN A 137 -14.41 1.00 -14.81
N ILE A 138 -14.17 1.63 -15.95
CA ILE A 138 -13.84 3.05 -16.06
C ILE A 138 -14.80 3.66 -17.08
N GLY A 139 -15.43 4.76 -16.72
CA GLY A 139 -16.21 5.61 -17.62
C GLY A 139 -15.49 6.94 -17.75
N ASP A 140 -15.52 7.52 -18.94
CA ASP A 140 -15.06 8.88 -19.13
C ASP A 140 -16.02 9.80 -18.36
N GLY A 141 -15.49 10.57 -17.42
CA GLY A 141 -16.25 11.64 -16.78
C GLY A 141 -16.64 12.63 -17.88
N GLU A 142 -17.92 12.85 -18.08
CA GLU A 142 -18.34 13.99 -18.91
C GLU A 142 -17.69 15.23 -18.29
N GLU A 143 -16.85 15.92 -19.06
CA GLU A 143 -16.42 17.28 -18.72
C GLU A 143 -17.67 18.16 -18.68
N ASN A 144 -18.31 18.21 -17.51
CA ASN A 144 -19.24 19.28 -17.24
C ASN A 144 -18.39 20.53 -17.00
N GLU A 145 -18.13 21.26 -18.09
CA GLU A 145 -17.72 22.65 -18.05
C GLU A 145 -18.75 23.45 -17.22
N TYR A 146 -18.33 23.88 -16.05
CA TYR A 146 -18.95 24.98 -15.33
C TYR A 146 -18.02 26.17 -15.27
#